data_f2060894c18233d84c30bdfe01f88e15
#
_entry.id   f2060894c18233d84c30bdfe01f88e15
#
_cell.length_a   1.000
_cell.length_b   1.000
_cell.length_c   1.000
_cell.angle_alpha   90.00
_cell.angle_beta   90.00
_cell.angle_gamma   90.00
#
_symmetry.space_group_name_H-M   'P 1'
#
loop_
_entity.id
_entity.type
_entity.pdbx_description
1 polymer ?
#
loop_
_entity_poly.entity_id
_entity_poly.type
_entity_poly.pdbx_seq_one_letter_code
_entity_poly.pdbx_strand_id
1 'polypeptide(L)'
;MYKGSIEMSTPMLYAMAFIGLFTIGGLTGLFVAALGLDIHIHDTYFVIAHFHYVMVGGMVTAYLGGLHFWWPKITGRMYPEAPAKLAALITFIGFNLTFFPQFLLGYLGMPRRYWAYPPEFQVLNVLSTAGASVLAVGFLLPLLYFAWSLKYGEIAGDNPWQATGLEWETSSPPPTHNFHEIPIVTKDPYAYGEDQEVPVVH
;
A
#
# COMPACT_ATOMS: atom_id res chain seq x y z
N MET A 1 -8.10 -15.33 3.95
CA MET A 1 -7.17 -15.84 2.92
C MET A 1 -6.95 -17.36 2.98
N TYR A 2 -7.14 -17.97 4.14
CA TYR A 2 -7.01 -19.44 4.29
C TYR A 2 -8.04 -20.17 3.42
N LYS A 3 -7.58 -21.08 2.54
CA LYS A 3 -8.39 -21.82 1.55
C LYS A 3 -9.14 -20.97 0.51
N GLY A 4 -8.86 -19.66 0.41
CA GLY A 4 -9.44 -18.80 -0.62
C GLY A 4 -8.58 -18.79 -1.89
N SER A 5 -9.22 -18.51 -3.03
CA SER A 5 -8.53 -18.19 -4.28
C SER A 5 -8.15 -16.71 -4.25
N ILE A 6 -6.85 -16.41 -4.26
CA ILE A 6 -6.35 -15.04 -4.15
C ILE A 6 -5.79 -14.62 -5.51
N GLU A 7 -6.36 -13.56 -6.06
CA GLU A 7 -5.82 -12.92 -7.25
C GLU A 7 -4.79 -11.87 -6.84
N MET A 8 -3.56 -12.00 -7.37
CA MET A 8 -2.46 -11.07 -7.11
C MET A 8 -2.55 -9.85 -8.03
N SER A 9 -3.66 -9.12 -7.91
CA SER A 9 -3.86 -7.83 -8.55
C SER A 9 -3.06 -6.73 -7.83
N THR A 10 -2.85 -5.58 -8.48
CA THR A 10 -2.11 -4.46 -7.88
C THR A 10 -2.70 -4.00 -6.54
N PRO A 11 -4.03 -3.82 -6.38
CA PRO A 11 -4.60 -3.51 -5.07
C PRO A 11 -4.25 -4.54 -3.99
N MET A 12 -4.26 -5.84 -4.33
CA MET A 12 -3.91 -6.90 -3.39
C MET A 12 -2.44 -6.84 -2.98
N LEU A 13 -1.52 -6.53 -3.90
CA LEU A 13 -0.10 -6.37 -3.56
C LEU A 13 0.12 -5.24 -2.55
N TYR A 14 -0.57 -4.09 -2.74
CA TYR A 14 -0.51 -2.99 -1.78
C TYR A 14 -1.17 -3.35 -0.44
N ALA A 15 -2.28 -4.09 -0.44
CA ALA A 15 -2.93 -4.56 0.79
C ALA A 15 -2.01 -5.51 1.59
N MET A 16 -1.33 -6.44 0.92
CA MET A 16 -0.36 -7.34 1.55
C MET A 16 0.85 -6.56 2.09
N ALA A 17 1.37 -5.61 1.30
CA ALA A 17 2.46 -4.73 1.73
C ALA A 17 2.05 -3.92 2.97
N PHE A 18 0.84 -3.33 2.97
CA PHE A 18 0.27 -2.63 4.11
C PHE A 18 0.27 -3.51 5.38
N ILE A 19 -0.30 -4.70 5.31
CA ILE A 19 -0.39 -5.61 6.46
C ILE A 19 1.02 -5.93 7.00
N GLY A 20 1.96 -6.28 6.11
CA GLY A 20 3.33 -6.62 6.50
C GLY A 20 4.07 -5.45 7.13
N LEU A 21 4.07 -4.31 6.47
CA LEU A 21 4.80 -3.11 6.93
C LEU A 21 4.18 -2.53 8.20
N PHE A 22 2.85 -2.43 8.27
CA PHE A 22 2.16 -1.96 9.46
C PHE A 22 2.37 -2.90 10.66
N THR A 23 2.45 -4.21 10.44
CA THR A 23 2.77 -5.17 11.51
C THR A 23 4.14 -4.91 12.09
N ILE A 24 5.17 -4.68 11.26
CA ILE A 24 6.50 -4.29 11.73
C ILE A 24 6.43 -2.96 12.50
N GLY A 25 5.73 -1.97 11.96
CA GLY A 25 5.51 -0.68 12.61
C GLY A 25 4.81 -0.83 13.97
N GLY A 26 3.75 -1.63 14.05
CA GLY A 26 3.01 -1.87 15.28
C GLY A 26 3.84 -2.59 16.34
N LEU A 27 4.55 -3.64 15.97
CA LEU A 27 5.42 -4.38 16.89
C LEU A 27 6.59 -3.52 17.41
N THR A 28 7.20 -2.69 16.56
CA THR A 28 8.24 -1.76 17.00
C THR A 28 7.70 -0.65 17.90
N GLY A 29 6.40 -0.36 17.80
CA GLY A 29 5.70 0.55 18.71
C GLY A 29 5.70 0.07 20.16
N LEU A 30 5.67 -1.26 20.40
CA LEU A 30 5.78 -1.82 21.75
C LEU A 30 7.13 -1.49 22.37
N PHE A 31 8.21 -1.44 21.59
CA PHE A 31 9.54 -1.06 22.06
C PHE A 31 9.60 0.42 22.44
N VAL A 32 9.02 1.29 21.61
CA VAL A 32 8.95 2.73 21.88
C VAL A 32 8.05 3.03 23.11
N ALA A 33 7.00 2.21 23.33
CA ALA A 33 6.10 2.38 24.46
C ALA A 33 6.67 1.84 25.78
N ALA A 34 7.63 0.92 25.74
CA ALA A 34 8.23 0.32 26.91
C ALA A 34 9.29 1.25 27.52
N LEU A 35 9.02 1.87 28.69
CA LEU A 35 9.88 2.85 29.33
C LEU A 35 11.35 2.41 29.43
N GLY A 36 11.61 1.15 29.81
CA GLY A 36 12.96 0.62 29.94
C GLY A 36 13.75 0.59 28.63
N LEU A 37 13.07 0.45 27.49
CA LEU A 37 13.67 0.52 26.15
C LEU A 37 13.68 1.95 25.62
N ASP A 38 12.62 2.73 25.88
CA ASP A 38 12.49 4.09 25.38
C ASP A 38 13.60 5.00 25.91
N ILE A 39 14.10 4.79 27.11
CA ILE A 39 15.28 5.51 27.64
C ILE A 39 16.48 5.43 26.67
N HIS A 40 16.64 4.32 25.96
CA HIS A 40 17.77 4.11 25.05
C HIS A 40 17.49 4.52 23.60
N ILE A 41 16.23 4.42 23.15
CA ILE A 41 15.85 4.66 21.76
C ILE A 41 15.11 5.98 21.55
N HIS A 42 14.74 6.67 22.64
CA HIS A 42 14.08 7.96 22.59
C HIS A 42 14.90 8.99 21.80
N ASP A 43 14.24 9.75 20.94
CA ASP A 43 14.86 10.73 20.06
C ASP A 43 16.03 10.21 19.18
N THR A 44 16.05 8.91 18.89
CA THR A 44 16.95 8.29 17.92
C THR A 44 16.24 8.04 16.58
N TYR A 45 16.99 7.57 15.57
CA TYR A 45 16.45 7.14 14.27
C TYR A 45 15.52 5.93 14.38
N PHE A 46 15.51 5.19 15.49
CA PHE A 46 14.54 4.12 15.73
C PHE A 46 13.10 4.64 15.74
N VAL A 47 12.87 5.78 16.38
CA VAL A 47 11.55 6.44 16.40
C VAL A 47 11.14 6.85 15.00
N ILE A 48 12.07 7.35 14.17
CA ILE A 48 11.79 7.73 12.78
C ILE A 48 11.40 6.50 11.96
N ALA A 49 12.14 5.41 12.07
CA ALA A 49 11.80 4.16 11.40
C ALA A 49 10.40 3.67 11.82
N HIS A 50 10.14 3.62 13.12
CA HIS A 50 8.86 3.18 13.67
C HIS A 50 7.68 3.94 13.06
N PHE A 51 7.64 5.26 13.17
CA PHE A 51 6.48 5.99 12.70
C PHE A 51 6.35 6.01 11.17
N HIS A 52 7.44 5.86 10.41
CA HIS A 52 7.34 5.70 8.96
C HIS A 52 6.77 4.34 8.57
N TYR A 53 7.10 3.26 9.29
CA TYR A 53 6.45 1.96 9.08
C TYR A 53 4.95 2.02 9.38
N VAL A 54 4.52 2.79 10.39
CA VAL A 54 3.10 3.00 10.70
C VAL A 54 2.42 3.90 9.66
N MET A 55 3.01 5.08 9.37
CA MET A 55 2.35 6.08 8.52
C MET A 55 2.52 5.79 7.03
N VAL A 56 3.75 5.64 6.56
CA VAL A 56 4.02 5.45 5.13
C VAL A 56 3.81 3.98 4.75
N GLY A 57 4.38 3.06 5.52
CA GLY A 57 4.18 1.62 5.33
C GLY A 57 2.74 1.17 5.56
N GLY A 58 2.04 1.82 6.49
CA GLY A 58 0.62 1.63 6.75
C GLY A 58 -0.25 2.50 5.85
N MET A 59 -0.51 3.73 6.25
CA MET A 59 -1.53 4.59 5.65
C MET A 59 -1.30 4.88 4.16
N VAL A 60 -0.07 5.28 3.75
CA VAL A 60 0.19 5.64 2.34
C VAL A 60 0.09 4.41 1.44
N THR A 61 0.59 3.26 1.89
CA THR A 61 0.50 2.01 1.13
C THR A 61 -0.95 1.55 0.98
N ALA A 62 -1.75 1.62 2.05
CA ALA A 62 -3.19 1.34 1.99
C ALA A 62 -3.93 2.32 1.06
N TYR A 63 -3.58 3.61 1.12
CA TYR A 63 -4.15 4.62 0.22
C TYR A 63 -3.86 4.31 -1.25
N LEU A 64 -2.62 3.93 -1.58
CA LEU A 64 -2.27 3.52 -2.93
C LEU A 64 -3.07 2.27 -3.36
N GLY A 65 -3.22 1.30 -2.48
CA GLY A 65 -4.08 0.13 -2.73
C GLY A 65 -5.52 0.51 -3.04
N GLY A 66 -6.12 1.36 -2.19
CA GLY A 66 -7.47 1.89 -2.41
C GLY A 66 -7.59 2.70 -3.69
N LEU A 67 -6.61 3.55 -3.99
CA LEU A 67 -6.61 4.33 -5.22
C LEU A 67 -6.61 3.43 -6.47
N HIS A 68 -5.81 2.36 -6.49
CA HIS A 68 -5.81 1.39 -7.59
C HIS A 68 -7.12 0.60 -7.65
N PHE A 69 -7.70 0.24 -6.52
CA PHE A 69 -8.95 -0.50 -6.46
C PHE A 69 -10.13 0.32 -6.99
N TRP A 70 -10.25 1.58 -6.60
CA TRP A 70 -11.35 2.45 -7.02
C TRP A 70 -11.06 3.29 -8.26
N TRP A 71 -9.84 3.27 -8.81
CA TRP A 71 -9.51 4.02 -10.03
C TRP A 71 -10.47 3.73 -11.20
N PRO A 72 -10.79 2.45 -11.51
CA PRO A 72 -11.76 2.13 -12.57
C PRO A 72 -13.13 2.74 -12.27
N LYS A 73 -13.58 2.71 -11.04
CA LYS A 73 -14.86 3.29 -10.63
C LYS A 73 -14.89 4.81 -10.77
N ILE A 74 -13.82 5.48 -10.36
CA ILE A 74 -13.71 6.95 -10.39
C ILE A 74 -13.62 7.48 -11.81
N THR A 75 -12.87 6.80 -12.68
CA THR A 75 -12.49 7.32 -14.00
C THR A 75 -13.17 6.61 -15.18
N GLY A 76 -13.74 5.43 -14.96
CA GLY A 76 -14.23 4.56 -16.01
C GLY A 76 -13.14 3.90 -16.84
N ARG A 77 -11.88 3.96 -16.42
CA ARG A 77 -10.74 3.45 -17.18
C ARG A 77 -9.79 2.62 -16.31
N MET A 78 -9.25 1.57 -16.90
CA MET A 78 -8.21 0.75 -16.28
C MET A 78 -6.83 1.38 -16.48
N TYR A 79 -5.98 1.21 -15.50
CA TYR A 79 -4.55 1.46 -15.59
C TYR A 79 -3.82 0.19 -16.09
N PRO A 80 -2.58 0.32 -16.63
CA PRO A 80 -1.82 -0.84 -17.08
C PRO A 80 -1.32 -1.66 -15.87
N GLU A 81 -1.77 -2.89 -15.74
CA GLU A 81 -1.55 -3.75 -14.57
C GLU A 81 -0.06 -4.11 -14.35
N ALA A 82 0.68 -4.42 -15.42
CA ALA A 82 2.08 -4.82 -15.28
C ALA A 82 2.99 -3.70 -14.74
N PRO A 83 2.96 -2.45 -15.26
CA PRO A 83 3.63 -1.31 -14.63
C PRO A 83 3.16 -1.02 -13.22
N ALA A 84 1.88 -1.23 -12.92
CA ALA A 84 1.33 -0.99 -11.60
C ALA A 84 1.85 -2.00 -10.56
N LYS A 85 1.93 -3.29 -10.93
CA LYS A 85 2.58 -4.32 -10.09
C LYS A 85 4.07 -4.03 -9.87
N LEU A 86 4.77 -3.58 -10.91
CA LEU A 86 6.18 -3.18 -10.79
C LEU A 86 6.34 -1.99 -9.84
N ALA A 87 5.46 -0.98 -9.93
CA ALA A 87 5.47 0.16 -9.02
C ALA A 87 5.23 -0.27 -7.56
N ALA A 88 4.30 -1.19 -7.31
CA ALA A 88 4.07 -1.74 -5.97
C ALA A 88 5.32 -2.44 -5.41
N LEU A 89 6.01 -3.24 -6.23
CA LEU A 89 7.24 -3.91 -5.85
C LEU A 89 8.37 -2.92 -5.56
N ILE A 90 8.57 -1.92 -6.44
CA ILE A 90 9.58 -0.87 -6.26
C ILE A 90 9.30 -0.06 -4.99
N THR A 91 8.03 0.29 -4.74
CA THR A 91 7.61 0.98 -3.53
C THR A 91 7.94 0.16 -2.28
N PHE A 92 7.61 -1.13 -2.26
CA PHE A 92 7.90 -2.02 -1.15
C PHE A 92 9.41 -2.16 -0.89
N ILE A 93 10.20 -2.38 -1.92
CA ILE A 93 11.67 -2.51 -1.81
C ILE A 93 12.28 -1.18 -1.36
N GLY A 94 11.93 -0.07 -2.03
CA GLY A 94 12.44 1.26 -1.73
C GLY A 94 12.11 1.70 -0.30
N PHE A 95 10.88 1.39 0.15
CA PHE A 95 10.46 1.66 1.53
C PHE A 95 11.36 0.95 2.56
N ASN A 96 11.55 -0.37 2.40
CA ASN A 96 12.38 -1.14 3.32
C ASN A 96 13.84 -0.71 3.27
N LEU A 97 14.42 -0.45 2.09
CA LEU A 97 15.78 0.07 1.96
C LEU A 97 15.95 1.45 2.61
N THR A 98 14.89 2.26 2.64
CA THR A 98 14.93 3.57 3.28
C THR A 98 14.86 3.46 4.80
N PHE A 99 13.85 2.78 5.33
CA PHE A 99 13.49 2.89 6.73
C PHE A 99 13.98 1.74 7.60
N PHE A 100 14.24 0.56 7.07
CA PHE A 100 14.80 -0.53 7.87
C PHE A 100 16.22 -0.22 8.40
N PRO A 101 17.15 0.36 7.61
CA PRO A 101 18.44 0.77 8.13
C PRO A 101 18.35 1.79 9.27
N GLN A 102 17.28 2.59 9.32
CA GLN A 102 17.07 3.58 10.37
C GLN A 102 16.73 2.93 11.73
N PHE A 103 16.15 1.73 11.76
CA PHE A 103 16.04 0.96 13.01
C PHE A 103 17.42 0.62 13.56
N LEU A 104 18.34 0.19 12.69
CA LEU A 104 19.70 -0.14 13.08
C LEU A 104 20.47 1.11 13.54
N LEU A 105 20.34 2.23 12.81
CA LEU A 105 20.94 3.51 13.20
C LEU A 105 20.46 3.95 14.60
N GLY A 106 19.15 3.84 14.86
CA GLY A 106 18.60 4.20 16.15
C GLY A 106 19.00 3.25 17.27
N TYR A 107 19.05 1.94 16.99
CA TYR A 107 19.56 0.94 17.94
C TYR A 107 21.03 1.18 18.31
N LEU A 108 21.85 1.62 17.36
CA LEU A 108 23.24 2.00 17.57
C LEU A 108 23.41 3.39 18.21
N GLY A 109 22.33 4.07 18.54
CA GLY A 109 22.34 5.34 19.27
C GLY A 109 22.43 6.58 18.39
N MET A 110 22.23 6.51 17.06
CA MET A 110 22.22 7.70 16.23
C MET A 110 21.00 8.58 16.57
N PRO A 111 21.20 9.82 17.08
CA PRO A 111 20.10 10.70 17.40
C PRO A 111 19.43 11.25 16.13
N ARG A 112 18.12 11.54 16.22
CA ARG A 112 17.40 12.28 15.18
C ARG A 112 17.67 13.77 15.26
N ARG A 113 17.36 14.53 14.21
CA ARG A 113 17.42 16.00 14.15
C ARG A 113 18.82 16.60 14.20
N TYR A 114 19.85 15.82 13.83
CA TYR A 114 21.22 16.31 13.71
C TYR A 114 21.53 16.71 12.26
N TRP A 115 22.30 17.76 12.09
CA TRP A 115 22.77 18.19 10.77
C TRP A 115 23.96 17.37 10.27
N ALA A 116 24.70 16.74 11.16
CA ALA A 116 25.81 15.84 10.85
C ALA A 116 25.82 14.65 11.82
N TYR A 117 26.39 13.55 11.41
CA TYR A 117 26.52 12.31 12.18
C TYR A 117 27.94 11.77 12.11
N PRO A 118 28.38 10.98 13.10
CA PRO A 118 29.69 10.33 13.09
C PRO A 118 29.87 9.40 11.88
N PRO A 119 31.15 9.22 11.41
CA PRO A 119 31.43 8.43 10.20
C PRO A 119 30.96 6.98 10.24
N GLU A 120 30.87 6.37 11.43
CA GLU A 120 30.37 5.00 11.62
C GLU A 120 28.93 4.79 11.12
N PHE A 121 28.13 5.84 11.09
CA PHE A 121 26.74 5.77 10.59
C PHE A 121 26.62 6.00 9.07
N GLN A 122 27.72 6.32 8.38
CA GLN A 122 27.72 6.71 6.97
C GLN A 122 27.10 5.64 6.07
N VAL A 123 27.46 4.39 6.22
CA VAL A 123 27.02 3.29 5.35
C VAL A 123 25.48 3.13 5.37
N LEU A 124 24.89 3.11 6.56
CA LEU A 124 23.45 2.96 6.73
C LEU A 124 22.67 4.19 6.25
N ASN A 125 23.24 5.40 6.43
CA ASN A 125 22.61 6.62 5.91
C ASN A 125 22.66 6.68 4.38
N VAL A 126 23.76 6.26 3.76
CA VAL A 126 23.86 6.15 2.29
C VAL A 126 22.87 5.12 1.75
N LEU A 127 22.76 3.97 2.40
CA LEU A 127 21.77 2.94 2.02
C LEU A 127 20.33 3.49 2.13
N SER A 128 20.01 4.18 3.23
CA SER A 128 18.71 4.82 3.43
C SER A 128 18.42 5.85 2.34
N THR A 129 19.40 6.68 1.94
CA THR A 129 19.26 7.67 0.87
C THR A 129 19.07 7.00 -0.49
N ALA A 130 19.82 5.95 -0.80
CA ALA A 130 19.64 5.17 -2.02
C ALA A 130 18.24 4.54 -2.07
N GLY A 131 17.78 3.99 -0.94
CA GLY A 131 16.41 3.48 -0.78
C GLY A 131 15.36 4.55 -1.05
N ALA A 132 15.54 5.77 -0.52
CA ALA A 132 14.63 6.89 -0.75
C ALA A 132 14.52 7.27 -2.24
N SER A 133 15.62 7.17 -2.99
CA SER A 133 15.61 7.38 -4.44
C SER A 133 14.79 6.31 -5.17
N VAL A 134 14.90 5.05 -4.76
CA VAL A 134 14.08 3.94 -5.28
C VAL A 134 12.63 4.14 -4.93
N LEU A 135 12.32 4.52 -3.68
CA LEU A 135 10.97 4.79 -3.21
C LEU A 135 10.31 5.95 -3.99
N ALA A 136 11.07 7.00 -4.28
CA ALA A 136 10.59 8.12 -5.09
C ALA A 136 10.15 7.67 -6.49
N VAL A 137 10.89 6.76 -7.12
CA VAL A 137 10.47 6.15 -8.40
C VAL A 137 9.17 5.35 -8.21
N GLY A 138 9.06 4.57 -7.14
CA GLY A 138 7.85 3.81 -6.82
C GLY A 138 6.60 4.69 -6.66
N PHE A 139 6.73 5.88 -6.09
CA PHE A 139 5.62 6.84 -5.95
C PHE A 139 5.34 7.64 -7.23
N LEU A 140 6.36 7.89 -8.05
CA LEU A 140 6.19 8.62 -9.30
C LEU A 140 5.46 7.80 -10.37
N LEU A 141 5.74 6.51 -10.46
CA LEU A 141 5.13 5.63 -11.46
C LEU A 141 3.59 5.64 -11.44
N PRO A 142 2.90 5.50 -10.29
CA PRO A 142 1.45 5.62 -10.22
C PRO A 142 0.92 6.93 -10.80
N LEU A 143 1.54 8.05 -10.52
CA LEU A 143 1.13 9.35 -11.07
C LEU A 143 1.19 9.35 -12.60
N LEU A 144 2.26 8.77 -13.16
CA LEU A 144 2.46 8.74 -14.62
C LEU A 144 1.45 7.83 -15.30
N TYR A 145 1.28 6.58 -14.85
CA TYR A 145 0.36 5.67 -15.53
C TYR A 145 -1.12 5.98 -15.24
N PHE A 146 -1.46 6.57 -14.10
CA PHE A 146 -2.81 7.07 -13.87
C PHE A 146 -3.14 8.22 -14.81
N ALA A 147 -2.24 9.21 -14.94
CA ALA A 147 -2.43 10.29 -15.92
C ALA A 147 -2.53 9.76 -17.35
N TRP A 148 -1.70 8.80 -17.72
CA TRP A 148 -1.77 8.13 -19.02
C TRP A 148 -3.10 7.40 -19.22
N SER A 149 -3.59 6.70 -18.20
CA SER A 149 -4.81 5.90 -18.28
C SER A 149 -6.06 6.73 -18.51
N LEU A 150 -6.09 7.98 -18.06
CA LEU A 150 -7.22 8.89 -18.29
C LEU A 150 -7.52 9.09 -19.79
N LYS A 151 -6.51 8.94 -20.64
CA LYS A 151 -6.65 9.12 -22.08
C LYS A 151 -6.57 7.80 -22.86
N TYR A 152 -5.67 6.92 -22.47
CA TYR A 152 -5.28 5.72 -23.24
C TYR A 152 -5.63 4.41 -22.53
N GLY A 153 -6.11 4.46 -21.28
CA GLY A 153 -6.53 3.27 -20.54
C GLY A 153 -7.73 2.58 -21.20
N GLU A 154 -7.80 1.28 -21.07
CA GLU A 154 -8.96 0.50 -21.50
C GLU A 154 -10.20 0.94 -20.72
N ILE A 155 -11.38 0.85 -21.37
CA ILE A 155 -12.64 1.15 -20.68
C ILE A 155 -12.87 0.07 -19.63
N ALA A 156 -12.99 0.49 -18.39
CA ALA A 156 -13.33 -0.40 -17.29
C ALA A 156 -14.81 -0.73 -17.37
N GLY A 157 -15.17 -1.99 -17.20
CA GLY A 157 -16.57 -2.34 -16.94
C GLY A 157 -17.06 -1.76 -15.59
N ASP A 158 -18.34 -1.95 -15.31
CA ASP A 158 -18.91 -1.45 -14.05
C ASP A 158 -18.36 -2.19 -12.84
N ASN A 159 -17.96 -3.45 -12.98
CA ASN A 159 -17.38 -4.27 -11.92
C ASN A 159 -16.15 -5.09 -12.41
N PRO A 160 -14.99 -4.47 -12.62
CA PRO A 160 -13.81 -5.17 -13.13
C PRO A 160 -13.20 -6.18 -12.14
N TRP A 161 -13.56 -6.08 -10.87
CA TRP A 161 -13.03 -6.94 -9.79
C TRP A 161 -13.98 -8.08 -9.42
N GLN A 162 -15.17 -8.16 -10.01
CA GLN A 162 -16.24 -9.08 -9.61
C GLN A 162 -16.55 -8.98 -8.10
N ALA A 163 -16.46 -7.76 -7.58
CA ALA A 163 -16.71 -7.47 -6.18
C ALA A 163 -18.23 -7.39 -5.90
N THR A 164 -18.61 -7.66 -4.65
CA THR A 164 -20.02 -7.77 -4.22
C THR A 164 -20.56 -6.50 -3.56
N GLY A 165 -19.72 -5.45 -3.42
CA GLY A 165 -20.13 -4.18 -2.84
C GLY A 165 -21.08 -3.40 -3.75
N LEU A 166 -22.01 -2.63 -3.15
CA LEU A 166 -23.00 -1.81 -3.90
C LEU A 166 -22.36 -0.78 -4.82
N GLU A 167 -21.17 -0.30 -4.51
CA GLU A 167 -20.42 0.61 -5.37
C GLU A 167 -20.05 0.00 -6.73
N TRP A 168 -20.08 -1.33 -6.82
CA TRP A 168 -19.78 -2.06 -8.06
C TRP A 168 -21.04 -2.44 -8.88
N GLU A 169 -22.24 -2.16 -8.35
CA GLU A 169 -23.51 -2.33 -9.06
C GLU A 169 -23.89 -1.09 -9.89
N THR A 170 -23.29 0.06 -9.64
CA THR A 170 -23.49 1.27 -10.44
C THR A 170 -22.46 1.40 -11.57
N SER A 171 -22.75 2.27 -12.55
CA SER A 171 -21.87 2.52 -13.70
C SER A 171 -20.50 3.10 -13.27
N SER A 172 -19.50 2.97 -14.13
CA SER A 172 -18.16 3.56 -13.96
C SER A 172 -17.87 4.59 -15.04
N PRO A 173 -17.81 5.92 -14.75
CA PRO A 173 -18.04 6.57 -13.45
C PRO A 173 -19.50 6.51 -12.97
N PRO A 174 -19.75 6.62 -11.65
CA PRO A 174 -21.09 6.61 -11.13
C PRO A 174 -21.84 7.92 -11.46
N PRO A 175 -23.17 7.91 -11.65
CA PRO A 175 -23.96 9.12 -11.79
C PRO A 175 -23.99 9.93 -10.47
N THR A 176 -24.45 11.19 -10.55
CA THR A 176 -24.44 12.13 -9.40
C THR A 176 -25.16 11.58 -8.17
N HIS A 177 -26.19 10.77 -8.36
CA HIS A 177 -26.98 10.17 -7.26
C HIS A 177 -26.63 8.70 -7.01
N ASN A 178 -25.53 8.19 -7.56
CA ASN A 178 -25.05 6.82 -7.55
C ASN A 178 -25.97 5.81 -8.24
N PHE A 179 -27.28 5.85 -8.00
CA PHE A 179 -28.28 4.96 -8.58
C PHE A 179 -29.45 5.75 -9.15
N HIS A 180 -29.97 5.34 -10.32
CA HIS A 180 -31.19 5.91 -10.88
C HIS A 180 -32.44 5.38 -10.18
N GLU A 181 -32.38 4.12 -9.73
CA GLU A 181 -33.40 3.47 -8.92
C GLU A 181 -32.74 2.91 -7.65
N ILE A 182 -33.50 2.84 -6.56
CA ILE A 182 -32.97 2.30 -5.29
C ILE A 182 -32.67 0.80 -5.47
N PRO A 183 -31.41 0.37 -5.30
CA PRO A 183 -31.05 -1.03 -5.49
C PRO A 183 -31.71 -1.90 -4.40
N ILE A 184 -32.24 -3.06 -4.83
CA ILE A 184 -32.75 -4.07 -3.90
C ILE A 184 -31.61 -5.02 -3.57
N VAL A 185 -31.14 -4.96 -2.32
CA VAL A 185 -30.06 -5.85 -1.84
C VAL A 185 -30.65 -7.23 -1.54
N THR A 186 -30.32 -8.19 -2.38
CA THR A 186 -30.80 -9.57 -2.26
C THR A 186 -29.72 -10.55 -1.76
N LYS A 187 -28.45 -10.11 -1.72
CA LYS A 187 -27.30 -10.95 -1.36
C LYS A 187 -26.53 -10.36 -0.18
N ASP A 188 -25.92 -11.23 0.59
CA ASP A 188 -24.96 -10.83 1.62
C ASP A 188 -23.71 -10.22 0.95
N PRO A 189 -23.14 -9.12 1.48
CA PRO A 189 -21.94 -8.50 0.92
C PRO A 189 -20.71 -9.42 0.92
N TYR A 190 -20.75 -10.51 1.66
CA TYR A 190 -19.68 -11.51 1.71
C TYR A 190 -19.99 -12.82 0.97
N ALA A 191 -21.08 -12.87 0.21
CA ALA A 191 -21.48 -14.04 -0.57
C ALA A 191 -20.60 -14.21 -1.84
N TYR A 192 -19.28 -14.27 -1.66
CA TYR A 192 -18.35 -14.51 -2.75
C TYR A 192 -18.47 -15.95 -3.26
N GLY A 193 -18.73 -16.13 -4.54
CA GLY A 193 -18.73 -17.44 -5.21
C GLY A 193 -20.06 -18.19 -5.17
N GLU A 194 -21.13 -17.64 -4.63
CA GLU A 194 -22.45 -18.29 -4.64
C GLU A 194 -23.07 -18.34 -6.05
N ASP A 195 -22.63 -17.50 -6.98
CA ASP A 195 -23.09 -17.48 -8.39
C ASP A 195 -22.03 -17.98 -9.39
N GLN A 196 -20.85 -18.32 -8.94
CA GLN A 196 -19.82 -18.93 -9.79
C GLN A 196 -19.85 -20.44 -9.58
N GLU A 197 -20.38 -21.19 -10.55
CA GLU A 197 -19.95 -22.58 -10.74
C GLU A 197 -18.45 -22.55 -11.01
N VAL A 198 -17.66 -22.58 -9.94
CA VAL A 198 -16.21 -22.77 -10.06
C VAL A 198 -16.03 -24.18 -10.61
N PRO A 199 -15.47 -24.36 -11.83
CA PRO A 199 -15.11 -25.69 -12.29
C PRO A 199 -14.12 -26.24 -11.26
N VAL A 200 -14.55 -27.25 -10.51
CA VAL A 200 -13.68 -27.99 -9.62
C VAL A 200 -12.66 -28.69 -10.51
N VAL A 201 -11.47 -28.09 -10.61
CA VAL A 201 -10.31 -28.75 -11.20
C VAL A 201 -9.83 -29.77 -10.16
N HIS A 202 -10.14 -31.03 -10.45
CA HIS A 202 -9.66 -32.21 -9.71
C HIS A 202 -8.16 -32.41 -9.90
#